data_159774227e8cb720ef737a8ac1650308
#
_entry.id   159774227e8cb720ef737a8ac1650308
#
_cell.length_a   1.000
_cell.length_b   1.000
_cell.length_c   1.000
_cell.angle_alpha   90.00
_cell.angle_beta   90.00
_cell.angle_gamma   90.00
#
_symmetry.space_group_name_H-M   'P 1'
#
loop_
_entity.id
_entity.type
_entity.pdbx_description
1 polymer ?
#
loop_
_entity_poly.entity_id
_entity_poly.type
_entity_poly.pdbx_seq_one_letter_code
_entity_poly.pdbx_strand_id
1 'polypeptide(L)'
;MRRGPALLTLAVVIALLALSQHAGKQTAPLPDLRGRTLRAAQLAARDAGFRQLAAADALDRHRVPVLGGNWKVCSQQPPPARYALTTPVTLRVVKTGEACPRR
;
A
#
# COMPACT_ATOMS: atom_id res chain seq x y z
N MET A 1 24.94 -43.17 12.61
CA MET A 1 25.21 -41.73 12.41
C MET A 1 23.90 -40.99 12.21
N ARG A 2 23.62 -40.01 12.99
CA ARG A 2 22.36 -39.29 12.96
C ARG A 2 22.56 -37.91 12.36
N ARG A 3 21.98 -37.67 11.21
CA ARG A 3 22.11 -36.39 10.51
C ARG A 3 20.77 -35.67 10.33
N GLY A 4 19.65 -36.36 10.60
CA GLY A 4 18.32 -35.85 10.35
C GLY A 4 17.97 -34.50 11.00
N PRO A 5 18.19 -34.30 12.33
CA PRO A 5 17.80 -33.07 13.00
C PRO A 5 18.49 -31.82 12.44
N ALA A 6 19.80 -31.89 12.15
CA ALA A 6 20.56 -30.77 11.63
C ALA A 6 20.12 -30.41 10.20
N LEU A 7 19.87 -31.43 9.34
CA LEU A 7 19.41 -31.22 7.98
C LEU A 7 18.01 -30.61 7.94
N LEU A 8 17.10 -31.07 8.80
CA LEU A 8 15.74 -30.53 8.86
C LEU A 8 15.75 -29.05 9.29
N THR A 9 16.57 -28.69 10.28
CA THR A 9 16.69 -27.31 10.74
C THR A 9 17.18 -26.40 9.62
N LEU A 10 18.20 -26.80 8.87
CA LEU A 10 18.72 -26.03 7.75
C LEU A 10 17.68 -25.84 6.64
N ALA A 11 16.93 -26.88 6.31
CA ALA A 11 15.89 -26.83 5.29
C ALA A 11 14.78 -25.83 5.68
N VAL A 12 14.38 -25.79 6.93
CA VAL A 12 13.36 -24.84 7.42
C VAL A 12 13.86 -23.40 7.30
N VAL A 13 15.10 -23.13 7.70
CA VAL A 13 15.69 -21.78 7.62
C VAL A 13 15.75 -21.31 6.17
N ILE A 14 16.20 -22.17 5.26
CA ILE A 14 16.27 -21.82 3.82
C ILE A 14 14.88 -21.54 3.27
N ALA A 15 13.88 -22.34 3.63
CA ALA A 15 12.51 -22.12 3.17
C ALA A 15 11.94 -20.79 3.65
N LEU A 16 12.18 -20.41 4.91
CA LEU A 16 11.72 -19.15 5.46
C LEU A 16 12.37 -17.95 4.76
N LEU A 17 13.67 -18.02 4.49
CA LEU A 17 14.38 -16.96 3.76
C LEU A 17 13.85 -16.83 2.33
N ALA A 18 13.58 -17.94 1.65
CA ALA A 18 13.03 -17.93 0.30
C ALA A 18 11.64 -17.30 0.26
N LEU A 19 10.78 -17.61 1.25
CA LEU A 19 9.45 -17.00 1.35
C LEU A 19 9.52 -15.51 1.56
N SER A 20 10.43 -15.03 2.42
CA SER A 20 10.62 -13.58 2.65
C SER A 20 11.03 -12.86 1.38
N GLN A 21 11.97 -13.42 0.63
CA GLN A 21 12.43 -12.83 -0.63
C GLN A 21 11.33 -12.85 -1.69
N HIS A 22 10.56 -13.94 -1.74
CA HIS A 22 9.46 -14.06 -2.68
C HIS A 22 8.38 -13.02 -2.40
N ALA A 23 8.04 -12.77 -1.14
CA ALA A 23 7.05 -11.78 -0.77
C ALA A 23 7.43 -10.38 -1.28
N GLY A 24 8.71 -10.00 -1.20
CA GLY A 24 9.19 -8.73 -1.73
C GLY A 24 9.14 -8.61 -3.24
N LYS A 25 9.00 -9.74 -3.96
CA LYS A 25 8.91 -9.77 -5.42
C LYS A 25 7.48 -9.93 -5.93
N GLN A 26 6.52 -10.14 -5.04
CA GLN A 26 5.13 -10.27 -5.43
C GLN A 26 4.59 -8.98 -6.00
N THR A 27 3.71 -9.10 -6.98
CA THR A 27 3.05 -7.96 -7.61
C THR A 27 1.54 -8.12 -7.54
N ALA A 28 0.84 -7.02 -7.62
CA ALA A 28 -0.62 -7.02 -7.69
C ALA A 28 -1.09 -5.75 -8.43
N PRO A 29 -2.31 -5.78 -8.98
CA PRO A 29 -2.89 -4.58 -9.55
C PRO A 29 -3.26 -3.60 -8.45
N LEU A 30 -2.79 -2.37 -8.56
CA LEU A 30 -3.22 -1.27 -7.70
C LEU A 30 -4.46 -0.67 -8.35
N PRO A 31 -5.61 -0.66 -7.65
CA PRO A 31 -6.85 -0.13 -8.23
C PRO A 31 -6.84 1.38 -8.35
N ASP A 32 -7.81 1.91 -9.08
CA ASP A 32 -8.07 3.35 -9.12
C ASP A 32 -8.75 3.76 -7.82
N LEU A 33 -8.07 4.57 -7.04
CA LEU A 33 -8.52 5.01 -5.72
C LEU A 33 -9.10 6.42 -5.73
N ARG A 34 -9.02 7.11 -6.86
CA ARG A 34 -9.51 8.48 -6.98
C ARG A 34 -11.02 8.54 -6.80
N GLY A 35 -11.49 9.58 -6.14
CA GLY A 35 -12.91 9.78 -5.88
C GLY A 35 -13.47 9.01 -4.69
N ARG A 36 -12.70 8.09 -4.13
CA ARG A 36 -13.11 7.35 -2.92
C ARG A 36 -12.80 8.18 -1.68
N THR A 37 -13.47 7.85 -0.57
CA THR A 37 -13.00 8.37 0.71
C THR A 37 -11.60 7.83 0.98
N LEU A 38 -10.79 8.58 1.72
CA LEU A 38 -9.45 8.12 2.08
C LEU A 38 -9.52 6.77 2.79
N ARG A 39 -10.50 6.59 3.69
CA ARG A 39 -10.68 5.33 4.40
C ARG A 39 -10.93 4.16 3.43
N ALA A 40 -11.86 4.33 2.50
CA ALA A 40 -12.17 3.29 1.52
C ALA A 40 -10.97 3.01 0.61
N ALA A 41 -10.24 4.05 0.22
CA ALA A 41 -9.06 3.91 -0.62
C ALA A 41 -7.95 3.12 0.10
N GLN A 42 -7.72 3.44 1.38
CA GLN A 42 -6.72 2.72 2.17
C GLN A 42 -7.08 1.25 2.34
N LEU A 43 -8.35 0.95 2.59
CA LEU A 43 -8.82 -0.43 2.70
C LEU A 43 -8.64 -1.16 1.38
N ALA A 44 -9.01 -0.55 0.27
CA ALA A 44 -8.86 -1.16 -1.05
C ALA A 44 -7.39 -1.44 -1.40
N ALA A 45 -6.50 -0.51 -1.10
CA ALA A 45 -5.07 -0.69 -1.33
C ALA A 45 -4.50 -1.82 -0.47
N ARG A 46 -4.88 -1.89 0.79
CA ARG A 46 -4.44 -2.95 1.70
C ARG A 46 -4.98 -4.31 1.28
N ASP A 47 -6.25 -4.36 0.87
CA ASP A 47 -6.84 -5.61 0.37
C ASP A 47 -6.13 -6.11 -0.87
N ALA A 48 -5.61 -5.22 -1.69
CA ALA A 48 -4.79 -5.58 -2.86
C ALA A 48 -3.37 -6.00 -2.48
N GLY A 49 -2.94 -5.79 -1.23
CA GLY A 49 -1.64 -6.21 -0.72
C GLY A 49 -0.64 -5.08 -0.49
N PHE A 50 -1.00 -3.84 -0.80
CA PHE A 50 -0.10 -2.69 -0.64
C PHE A 50 -0.19 -2.16 0.78
N ARG A 51 0.96 -2.08 1.47
CA ARG A 51 0.99 -1.71 2.88
C ARG A 51 1.69 -0.39 3.16
N GLN A 52 2.45 0.12 2.21
CA GLN A 52 3.14 1.40 2.36
C GLN A 52 2.25 2.50 1.81
N LEU A 53 1.37 3.01 2.66
CA LEU A 53 0.37 4.00 2.28
C LEU A 53 0.65 5.31 3.01
N ALA A 54 0.60 6.42 2.28
CA ALA A 54 0.71 7.76 2.83
C ALA A 54 -0.41 8.63 2.27
N ALA A 55 -0.84 9.60 3.05
CA ALA A 55 -1.82 10.58 2.62
C ALA A 55 -1.27 11.99 2.84
N ALA A 56 -1.53 12.88 1.90
CA ALA A 56 -1.09 14.26 1.94
C ALA A 56 -2.22 15.19 1.53
N ASP A 57 -2.24 16.40 2.11
CA ASP A 57 -3.21 17.42 1.78
C ASP A 57 -2.99 17.92 0.35
N ALA A 58 -3.95 17.68 -0.53
CA ALA A 58 -3.84 18.07 -1.93
C ALA A 58 -3.82 19.59 -2.14
N LEU A 59 -4.28 20.36 -1.15
CA LEU A 59 -4.27 21.82 -1.21
C LEU A 59 -3.01 22.43 -0.59
N ASP A 60 -2.07 21.60 -0.18
CA ASP A 60 -0.77 22.01 0.39
C ASP A 60 -0.90 22.93 1.61
N ARG A 61 -1.94 22.73 2.42
CA ARG A 61 -2.16 23.47 3.65
C ARG A 61 -1.55 22.79 4.86
N HIS A 62 -0.79 21.72 4.66
CA HIS A 62 -0.11 20.94 5.70
C HIS A 62 -1.07 20.35 6.73
N ARG A 63 -2.31 20.09 6.34
CA ARG A 63 -3.28 19.42 7.22
C ARG A 63 -2.98 17.93 7.23
N VAL A 64 -3.21 17.30 8.38
CA VAL A 64 -3.02 15.86 8.54
C VAL A 64 -4.36 15.16 8.43
N PRO A 65 -4.56 14.27 7.45
CA PRO A 65 -5.84 13.56 7.27
C PRO A 65 -6.01 12.47 8.33
N VAL A 66 -6.58 12.81 9.47
CA VAL A 66 -6.73 11.90 10.62
C VAL A 66 -8.04 11.12 10.64
N LEU A 67 -9.11 11.66 10.06
CA LEU A 67 -10.40 10.98 9.97
C LEU A 67 -10.68 10.68 8.51
N GLY A 68 -10.21 9.50 8.05
CA GLY A 68 -10.23 9.14 6.64
C GLY A 68 -11.60 9.17 5.98
N GLY A 69 -12.70 9.04 6.74
CA GLY A 69 -14.05 9.15 6.21
C GLY A 69 -14.44 10.57 5.80
N ASN A 70 -13.74 11.59 6.31
CA ASN A 70 -14.00 13.00 6.02
C ASN A 70 -13.07 13.57 4.94
N TRP A 71 -12.30 12.72 4.29
CA TRP A 71 -11.35 13.09 3.24
C TRP A 71 -11.63 12.29 1.98
N LYS A 72 -11.41 12.91 0.85
CA LYS A 72 -11.62 12.33 -0.48
C LYS A 72 -10.32 12.33 -1.26
N VAL A 73 -10.07 11.24 -1.98
CA VAL A 73 -8.85 11.09 -2.79
C VAL A 73 -9.00 11.87 -4.09
N CYS A 74 -8.08 12.79 -4.35
CA CYS A 74 -8.01 13.57 -5.58
C CYS A 74 -7.07 12.93 -6.59
N SER A 75 -5.93 12.42 -6.13
CA SER A 75 -4.94 11.79 -6.99
C SER A 75 -4.18 10.72 -6.23
N GLN A 76 -3.58 9.82 -6.96
CA GLN A 76 -2.74 8.75 -6.41
C GLN A 76 -1.43 8.66 -7.17
N GLN A 77 -0.38 8.29 -6.45
CA GLN A 77 0.92 8.04 -7.03
C GLN A 77 1.44 6.73 -6.42
N PRO A 78 1.68 5.69 -7.21
CA PRO A 78 1.61 5.65 -8.67
C PRO A 78 0.18 5.50 -9.20
N PRO A 79 -0.05 5.69 -10.51
CA PRO A 79 -1.36 5.49 -11.11
C PRO A 79 -1.79 4.02 -11.12
N PRO A 80 -3.06 3.70 -11.40
CA PRO A 80 -3.53 2.32 -11.45
C PRO A 80 -2.74 1.49 -12.46
N ALA A 81 -2.09 0.44 -11.98
CA ALA A 81 -1.32 -0.51 -12.78
C ALA A 81 -0.85 -1.63 -11.86
N ARG A 82 -0.11 -2.58 -12.40
CA ARG A 82 0.47 -3.66 -11.60
C ARG A 82 1.84 -3.23 -11.07
N TYR A 83 2.04 -3.38 -9.77
CA TYR A 83 3.29 -3.00 -9.09
C TYR A 83 3.70 -4.06 -8.08
N ALA A 84 4.97 -4.04 -7.71
CA ALA A 84 5.45 -4.79 -6.55
C ALA A 84 4.71 -4.33 -5.29
N LEU A 85 4.38 -5.25 -4.39
CA LEU A 85 3.64 -4.94 -3.18
C LEU A 85 4.39 -4.02 -2.22
N THR A 86 5.70 -3.89 -2.39
CA THR A 86 6.54 -2.98 -1.62
C THR A 86 6.51 -1.54 -2.14
N THR A 87 5.80 -1.29 -3.23
CA THR A 87 5.70 0.04 -3.82
C THR A 87 4.98 0.99 -2.86
N PRO A 88 5.55 2.15 -2.52
CA PRO A 88 4.84 3.16 -1.73
C PRO A 88 3.71 3.78 -2.55
N VAL A 89 2.56 3.96 -1.91
CA VAL A 89 1.38 4.58 -2.52
C VAL A 89 1.07 5.85 -1.75
N THR A 90 1.05 6.99 -2.44
CA THR A 90 0.69 8.27 -1.86
C THR A 90 -0.65 8.73 -2.39
N LEU A 91 -1.55 9.08 -1.50
CA LEU A 91 -2.88 9.58 -1.81
C LEU A 91 -2.94 11.06 -1.46
N ARG A 92 -3.26 11.90 -2.45
CA ARG A 92 -3.46 13.31 -2.19
C ARG A 92 -4.94 13.56 -2.03
N VAL A 93 -5.31 14.20 -0.93
CA VAL A 93 -6.70 14.24 -0.48
C VAL A 93 -7.14 15.66 -0.14
N VAL A 94 -8.45 15.88 -0.21
CA VAL A 94 -9.11 17.09 0.28
C VAL A 94 -10.22 16.68 1.23
N LYS A 95 -10.72 17.62 2.03
CA LYS A 95 -11.92 17.35 2.83
C LYS A 95 -13.09 17.12 1.90
N THR A 96 -14.04 16.31 2.34
CA THR A 96 -15.15 15.81 1.51
C THR A 96 -15.90 16.92 0.77
N GLY A 97 -16.08 18.09 1.37
CA GLY A 97 -16.77 19.21 0.73
C GLY A 97 -15.89 20.10 -0.15
N GLU A 98 -14.60 19.82 -0.23
CA GLU A 98 -13.67 20.64 -0.97
C GLU A 98 -13.47 20.13 -2.40
N ALA A 99 -13.14 21.04 -3.31
CA ALA A 99 -12.79 20.69 -4.66
C ALA A 99 -11.34 20.26 -4.75
N CYS A 100 -11.06 19.28 -5.61
CA CYS A 100 -9.69 18.90 -5.92
C CYS A 100 -9.00 20.03 -6.68
N PRO A 101 -7.69 20.25 -6.44
CA PRO A 101 -6.97 21.28 -7.17
C PRO A 101 -6.88 20.95 -8.66
N ARG A 102 -6.88 21.95 -9.48
CA ARG A 102 -6.58 21.82 -10.91
C ARG A 102 -5.07 21.75 -11.09
N ARG A 103 -4.66 21.03 -12.10
CA ARG A 103 -3.24 20.91 -12.42
C ARG A 103 -2.91 21.75 -13.62
#